data_8a5f3cb74c35bb4fd08cfe4c413938a1
#
_entry.id   8a5f3cb74c35bb4fd08cfe4c413938a1
#
_cell.length_a   1.000
_cell.length_b   1.000
_cell.length_c   1.000
_cell.angle_alpha   90.00
_cell.angle_beta   90.00
_cell.angle_gamma   90.00
#
_symmetry.space_group_name_H-M   'P 1'
#
loop_
_entity.id
_entity.type
_entity.pdbx_description
1 polymer ?
#
loop_
_entity_poly.entity_id
_entity_poly.type
_entity_poly.pdbx_seq_one_letter_code
_entity_poly.pdbx_strand_id
1 'polypeptide(L)'
;MLLDTPAYINACRDHLASSLKLADGSEAPYYRKVDEATLQTITDHTAETITDHELKHMCPSEKSAARFYALPKVHKDHVTGEVPPLRPIISGSGSITEGISHFVQDQIKDISKKHPSYLEDTPDLLRQL
;
A
#
# COMPACT_ATOMS: atom_id res chain seq x y z
N MET A 1 25.17 3.15 -5.44
CA MET A 1 24.75 4.09 -6.49
C MET A 1 24.02 5.24 -5.82
N LEU A 2 24.50 6.47 -5.98
CA LEU A 2 23.77 7.67 -5.52
C LEU A 2 22.86 8.09 -6.69
N LEU A 3 21.55 8.05 -6.45
CA LEU A 3 20.59 8.58 -7.41
C LEU A 3 20.51 10.12 -7.24
N ASP A 4 20.48 10.82 -8.35
CA ASP A 4 20.19 12.25 -8.35
C ASP A 4 18.76 12.48 -7.83
N THR A 5 18.64 13.28 -6.76
CA THR A 5 17.34 13.52 -6.10
C THR A 5 16.29 14.12 -7.04
N PRO A 6 16.59 15.15 -7.87
CA PRO A 6 15.64 15.66 -8.86
C PRO A 6 15.20 14.61 -9.87
N ALA A 7 16.11 13.80 -10.40
CA ALA A 7 15.79 12.74 -11.35
C ALA A 7 14.86 11.68 -10.73
N TYR A 8 15.12 11.27 -9.49
CA TYR A 8 14.24 10.36 -8.75
C TYR A 8 12.84 10.95 -8.52
N ILE A 9 12.76 12.22 -8.09
CA ILE A 9 11.47 12.89 -7.87
C ILE A 9 10.66 12.97 -9.17
N ASN A 10 11.30 13.32 -10.29
CA ASN A 10 10.62 13.38 -11.59
C ASN A 10 10.11 12.00 -12.02
N ALA A 11 10.93 10.96 -11.91
CA ALA A 11 10.51 9.59 -12.22
C ALA A 11 9.32 9.12 -11.33
N CYS A 12 9.27 9.52 -10.07
CA CYS A 12 8.13 9.25 -9.19
C CYS A 12 6.88 10.02 -9.65
N ARG A 13 7.01 11.29 -10.06
CA ARG A 13 5.89 12.10 -10.58
C ARG A 13 5.34 11.53 -11.87
N ASP A 14 6.20 11.13 -12.79
CA ASP A 14 5.81 10.52 -14.07
C ASP A 14 5.03 9.21 -13.81
N HIS A 15 5.49 8.42 -12.83
CA HIS A 15 4.79 7.20 -12.44
C HIS A 15 3.41 7.48 -11.83
N LEU A 16 3.28 8.50 -10.98
CA LEU A 16 2.00 8.93 -10.41
C LEU A 16 1.05 9.52 -11.46
N ALA A 17 1.58 10.14 -12.51
CA ALA A 17 0.81 10.69 -13.63
C ALA A 17 0.40 9.62 -14.66
N SER A 18 0.84 8.37 -14.50
CA SER A 18 0.51 7.29 -15.43
C SER A 18 -0.99 7.02 -15.49
N SER A 19 -1.47 6.67 -16.68
CA SER A 19 -2.86 6.29 -16.92
C SER A 19 -3.00 4.82 -17.25
N LEU A 20 -4.18 4.27 -16.98
CA LEU A 20 -4.59 2.92 -17.33
C LEU A 20 -5.58 3.00 -18.48
N LYS A 21 -5.35 2.22 -19.56
CA LYS A 21 -6.34 2.07 -20.62
C LYS A 21 -7.45 1.13 -20.15
N LEU A 22 -8.67 1.59 -20.20
CA LEU A 22 -9.85 0.81 -19.87
C LEU A 22 -10.30 -0.03 -21.07
N ALA A 23 -11.16 -1.03 -20.82
CA ALA A 23 -11.67 -1.92 -21.86
C ALA A 23 -12.51 -1.21 -22.95
N ASP A 24 -13.07 -0.05 -22.62
CA ASP A 24 -13.80 0.83 -23.55
C ASP A 24 -12.90 1.76 -24.39
N GLY A 25 -11.58 1.66 -24.21
CA GLY A 25 -10.59 2.48 -24.90
C GLY A 25 -10.33 3.85 -24.25
N SER A 26 -11.06 4.21 -23.20
CA SER A 26 -10.80 5.44 -22.44
C SER A 26 -9.57 5.29 -21.54
N GLU A 27 -9.03 6.42 -21.05
CA GLU A 27 -7.92 6.43 -20.11
C GLU A 27 -8.40 6.91 -18.74
N ALA A 28 -7.98 6.22 -17.69
CA ALA A 28 -8.20 6.61 -16.30
C ALA A 28 -6.87 6.75 -15.58
N PRO A 29 -6.73 7.67 -14.61
CA PRO A 29 -5.52 7.77 -13.82
C PRO A 29 -5.31 6.47 -13.04
N TYR A 30 -4.10 5.93 -13.10
CA TYR A 30 -3.74 4.72 -12.35
C TYR A 30 -3.77 4.96 -10.84
N TYR A 31 -3.39 6.16 -10.40
CA TYR A 31 -3.45 6.60 -9.02
C TYR A 31 -4.42 7.75 -8.87
N ARG A 32 -5.22 7.71 -7.81
CA ARG A 32 -6.11 8.82 -7.44
C ARG A 32 -5.68 9.39 -6.10
N LYS A 33 -5.68 10.70 -6.00
CA LYS A 33 -5.55 11.36 -4.71
C LYS A 33 -6.82 11.10 -3.90
N VAL A 34 -6.66 10.64 -2.67
CA VAL A 34 -7.79 10.49 -1.74
C VAL A 34 -8.14 11.88 -1.24
N ASP A 35 -9.39 12.28 -1.42
CA ASP A 35 -9.94 13.53 -0.90
C ASP A 35 -10.57 13.35 0.49
N GLU A 36 -10.92 14.46 1.15
CA GLU A 36 -11.51 14.46 2.49
C GLU A 36 -12.87 13.77 2.50
N ALA A 37 -13.66 13.89 1.44
CA ALA A 37 -14.95 13.22 1.33
C ALA A 37 -14.80 11.69 1.32
N THR A 38 -13.82 11.17 0.58
CA THR A 38 -13.51 9.74 0.58
C THR A 38 -13.03 9.25 1.94
N LEU A 39 -12.16 10.03 2.62
CA LEU A 39 -11.70 9.71 3.98
C LEU A 39 -12.88 9.68 4.97
N GLN A 40 -13.81 10.62 4.87
CA GLN A 40 -15.00 10.65 5.70
C GLN A 40 -15.90 9.43 5.43
N THR A 41 -16.15 9.10 4.16
CA THR A 41 -16.94 7.92 3.78
C THR A 41 -16.37 6.62 4.38
N ILE A 42 -15.05 6.43 4.33
CA ILE A 42 -14.40 5.26 4.95
C ILE A 42 -14.66 5.24 6.45
N THR A 43 -14.56 6.38 7.12
CA THR A 43 -14.81 6.49 8.57
C THR A 43 -16.24 6.13 8.92
N ASP A 44 -17.21 6.68 8.18
CA ASP A 44 -18.63 6.48 8.43
C ASP A 44 -19.03 5.01 8.24
N HIS A 45 -18.59 4.37 7.14
CA HIS A 45 -18.84 2.94 6.91
C HIS A 45 -18.16 2.05 7.96
N THR A 46 -16.99 2.43 8.45
CA THR A 46 -16.33 1.70 9.53
C THR A 46 -17.13 1.81 10.82
N ALA A 47 -17.64 3.01 11.15
CA ALA A 47 -18.46 3.25 12.34
C ALA A 47 -19.80 2.49 12.33
N GLU A 48 -20.40 2.25 11.15
CA GLU A 48 -21.63 1.46 11.01
C GLU A 48 -21.43 -0.04 11.27
N THR A 49 -20.21 -0.53 11.11
CA THR A 49 -19.91 -1.98 11.11
C THR A 49 -19.36 -2.49 12.43
N ILE A 50 -18.79 -1.63 13.26
CA ILE A 50 -18.05 -1.99 14.46
C ILE A 50 -18.48 -1.20 15.68
N THR A 51 -18.13 -1.69 16.87
CA THR A 51 -18.47 -1.01 18.12
C THR A 51 -17.68 0.29 18.30
N ASP A 52 -18.23 1.25 19.05
CA ASP A 52 -17.57 2.54 19.36
C ASP A 52 -16.19 2.36 19.99
N HIS A 53 -15.99 1.30 20.78
CA HIS A 53 -14.69 0.99 21.38
C HIS A 53 -13.65 0.58 20.34
N GLU A 54 -14.02 -0.30 19.44
CA GLU A 54 -13.15 -0.76 18.34
C GLU A 54 -12.86 0.38 17.36
N LEU A 55 -13.88 1.19 17.04
CA LEU A 55 -13.73 2.36 16.17
C LEU A 55 -12.67 3.33 16.68
N LYS A 56 -12.66 3.60 17.98
CA LYS A 56 -11.70 4.51 18.61
C LYS A 56 -10.25 4.02 18.48
N HIS A 57 -10.05 2.71 18.45
CA HIS A 57 -8.73 2.10 18.25
C HIS A 57 -8.32 1.97 16.78
N MET A 58 -9.30 1.86 15.89
CA MET A 58 -9.05 1.65 14.46
C MET A 58 -8.95 2.95 13.66
N CYS A 59 -9.67 4.00 14.06
CA CYS A 59 -9.64 5.27 13.35
C CYS A 59 -8.73 6.26 14.08
N PRO A 60 -7.60 6.65 13.46
CA PRO A 60 -6.73 7.67 14.05
C PRO A 60 -7.44 9.02 14.11
N SER A 61 -7.05 9.85 15.08
CA SER A 61 -7.57 11.22 15.22
C SER A 61 -7.22 12.10 14.03
N GLU A 62 -6.06 11.85 13.40
CA GLU A 62 -5.63 12.51 12.19
C GLU A 62 -5.81 11.57 10.99
N LYS A 63 -6.68 11.98 10.07
CA LYS A 63 -6.96 11.22 8.85
C LYS A 63 -5.93 11.59 7.79
N SER A 64 -5.09 10.64 7.40
CA SER A 64 -4.13 10.83 6.31
C SER A 64 -4.27 9.76 5.25
N ALA A 65 -3.96 10.14 4.00
CA ALA A 65 -3.82 9.19 2.91
C ALA A 65 -2.51 8.41 3.05
N ALA A 66 -2.48 7.22 2.47
CA ALA A 66 -1.26 6.43 2.36
C ALA A 66 -0.15 7.19 1.61
N ARG A 67 1.10 7.01 2.01
CA ARG A 67 2.25 7.70 1.43
C ARG A 67 2.83 6.91 0.27
N PHE A 68 3.05 7.60 -0.85
CA PHE A 68 3.74 7.04 -2.00
C PHE A 68 5.25 7.24 -1.90
N TYR A 69 6.01 6.20 -2.24
CA TYR A 69 7.44 6.27 -2.57
C TYR A 69 7.80 5.16 -3.56
N ALA A 70 9.00 5.18 -4.11
CA ALA A 70 9.41 4.18 -5.08
C ALA A 70 10.81 3.65 -4.79
N LEU A 71 11.02 2.35 -5.02
CA LEU A 71 12.30 1.69 -4.85
C LEU A 71 12.93 1.43 -6.22
N PRO A 72 14.16 1.93 -6.49
CA PRO A 72 14.86 1.65 -7.73
C PRO A 72 15.23 0.16 -7.84
N LYS A 73 14.93 -0.45 -9.00
CA LYS A 73 15.31 -1.84 -9.30
C LYS A 73 16.73 -1.88 -9.85
N VAL A 74 17.71 -1.66 -8.99
CA VAL A 74 19.14 -1.55 -9.37
C VAL A 74 19.71 -2.81 -10.04
N HIS A 75 19.04 -3.96 -9.89
CA HIS A 75 19.40 -5.23 -10.51
C HIS A 75 18.84 -5.41 -11.94
N LYS A 76 18.02 -4.47 -12.41
CA LYS A 76 17.53 -4.46 -13.79
C LYS A 76 18.43 -3.64 -14.67
N ASP A 77 18.55 -4.07 -15.94
CA ASP A 77 19.30 -3.33 -16.93
C ASP A 77 18.76 -1.92 -17.09
N HIS A 78 19.63 -0.94 -17.00
CA HIS A 78 19.36 0.47 -17.20
C HIS A 78 20.59 1.17 -17.73
N VAL A 79 20.40 2.27 -18.45
CA VAL A 79 21.49 3.06 -18.98
C VAL A 79 22.22 3.75 -17.83
N THR A 80 23.57 3.72 -17.86
CA THR A 80 24.38 4.40 -16.85
C THR A 80 24.08 5.89 -16.84
N GLY A 81 23.67 6.42 -15.69
CA GLY A 81 23.26 7.82 -15.51
C GLY A 81 21.75 8.07 -15.58
N GLU A 82 20.96 7.09 -15.98
CA GLU A 82 19.49 7.16 -15.90
C GLU A 82 18.95 6.55 -14.59
N VAL A 83 17.74 6.94 -14.23
CA VAL A 83 17.04 6.35 -13.08
C VAL A 83 16.58 4.93 -13.46
N PRO A 84 16.98 3.90 -12.70
CA PRO A 84 16.51 2.54 -12.96
C PRO A 84 14.98 2.45 -12.89
N PRO A 85 14.37 1.42 -13.51
CA PRO A 85 12.94 1.17 -13.36
C PRO A 85 12.54 1.15 -11.89
N LEU A 86 11.43 1.81 -11.55
CA LEU A 86 10.96 1.96 -10.19
C LEU A 86 9.95 0.88 -9.81
N ARG A 87 9.97 0.48 -8.54
CA ARG A 87 8.90 -0.29 -7.90
C ARG A 87 8.08 0.67 -7.05
N PRO A 88 6.82 0.95 -7.41
CA PRO A 88 5.95 1.80 -6.61
C PRO A 88 5.59 1.10 -5.31
N ILE A 89 5.60 1.85 -4.22
CA ILE A 89 5.18 1.42 -2.90
C ILE A 89 4.21 2.45 -2.36
N ILE A 90 3.08 1.97 -1.85
CA ILE A 90 2.10 2.80 -1.14
C ILE A 90 2.10 2.32 0.31
N SER A 91 2.67 3.12 1.19
CA SER A 91 2.73 2.80 2.61
C SER A 91 1.44 3.20 3.31
N GLY A 92 0.73 2.23 3.86
CA GLY A 92 -0.45 2.45 4.70
C GLY A 92 -0.12 2.89 6.13
N SER A 93 1.16 2.90 6.51
CA SER A 93 1.58 3.30 7.86
C SER A 93 1.22 4.77 8.15
N GLY A 94 0.54 5.01 9.25
CA GLY A 94 -0.03 6.30 9.63
C GLY A 94 -1.25 6.72 8.79
N SER A 95 -1.78 5.84 7.94
CA SER A 95 -2.99 6.14 7.16
C SER A 95 -4.26 5.71 7.88
N ILE A 96 -5.40 6.25 7.42
CA ILE A 96 -6.73 5.89 7.96
C ILE A 96 -7.02 4.38 7.89
N THR A 97 -6.41 3.67 6.96
CA THR A 97 -6.65 2.24 6.76
C THR A 97 -5.77 1.34 7.61
N GLU A 98 -4.78 1.87 8.33
CA GLU A 98 -3.85 1.06 9.13
C GLU A 98 -4.55 0.29 10.23
N GLY A 99 -5.34 0.97 11.05
CA GLY A 99 -6.07 0.34 12.14
C GLY A 99 -7.10 -0.69 11.66
N ILE A 100 -7.79 -0.37 10.57
CA ILE A 100 -8.74 -1.30 9.92
C ILE A 100 -8.01 -2.56 9.43
N SER A 101 -6.82 -2.40 8.84
CA SER A 101 -6.00 -3.52 8.36
C SER A 101 -5.53 -4.40 9.52
N HIS A 102 -5.13 -3.83 10.64
CA HIS A 102 -4.77 -4.58 11.84
C HIS A 102 -5.95 -5.37 12.38
N PHE A 103 -7.14 -4.75 12.49
CA PHE A 103 -8.34 -5.43 12.94
C PHE A 103 -8.67 -6.65 12.05
N VAL A 104 -8.69 -6.48 10.73
CA VAL A 104 -8.94 -7.57 9.79
C VAL A 104 -7.88 -8.66 9.93
N GLN A 105 -6.61 -8.28 10.05
CA GLN A 105 -5.50 -9.23 10.25
C GLN A 105 -5.73 -10.09 11.50
N ASP A 106 -6.13 -9.50 12.61
CA ASP A 106 -6.37 -10.23 13.86
C ASP A 106 -7.54 -11.21 13.73
N GLN A 107 -8.60 -10.86 12.97
CA GLN A 107 -9.73 -11.75 12.73
C GLN A 107 -9.36 -12.98 11.87
N ILE A 108 -8.47 -12.81 10.88
CA ILE A 108 -8.12 -13.89 9.94
C ILE A 108 -6.88 -14.69 10.34
N LYS A 109 -6.07 -14.19 11.26
CA LYS A 109 -4.78 -14.77 11.67
C LYS A 109 -4.89 -16.24 12.11
N ASP A 110 -5.87 -16.54 12.94
CA ASP A 110 -6.07 -17.90 13.45
C ASP A 110 -6.59 -18.86 12.38
N ILE A 111 -7.36 -18.34 11.41
CA ILE A 111 -7.82 -19.11 10.24
C ILE A 111 -6.62 -19.44 9.35
N SER A 112 -5.77 -18.45 9.08
CA SER A 112 -4.56 -18.62 8.28
C SER A 112 -3.62 -19.67 8.86
N LYS A 113 -3.41 -19.66 10.19
CA LYS A 113 -2.54 -20.63 10.89
C LYS A 113 -3.04 -22.08 10.83
N LYS A 114 -4.33 -22.29 10.65
CA LYS A 114 -4.93 -23.62 10.53
C LYS A 114 -4.79 -24.23 9.13
N HIS A 115 -4.33 -23.45 8.15
CA HIS A 115 -4.17 -23.97 6.79
C HIS A 115 -2.99 -24.91 6.69
N PRO A 116 -3.13 -26.09 6.03
CA PRO A 116 -2.05 -27.10 5.93
C PRO A 116 -0.75 -26.60 5.31
N SER A 117 -0.81 -25.58 4.46
CA SER A 117 0.37 -24.96 3.83
C SER A 117 0.84 -23.69 4.56
N TYR A 118 0.37 -23.45 5.78
CA TYR A 118 0.85 -22.31 6.56
C TYR A 118 2.32 -22.50 6.94
N LEU A 119 3.11 -21.47 6.71
CA LEU A 119 4.51 -21.37 7.12
C LEU A 119 4.67 -20.09 7.95
N GLU A 120 5.22 -20.22 9.14
CA GLU A 120 5.41 -19.10 10.03
C GLU A 120 6.61 -18.24 9.58
N ASP A 121 7.71 -18.92 9.26
CA ASP A 121 8.96 -18.28 8.85
C ASP A 121 9.85 -19.24 8.03
N THR A 122 11.03 -18.76 7.63
CA THR A 122 12.03 -19.59 6.91
C THR A 122 12.53 -20.78 7.73
N PRO A 123 12.86 -20.65 9.03
CA PRO A 123 13.16 -21.78 9.88
C PRO A 123 12.06 -22.85 9.94
N ASP A 124 10.79 -22.43 9.92
CA ASP A 124 9.68 -23.38 9.89
C ASP A 124 9.63 -24.15 8.57
N LEU A 125 9.82 -23.49 7.42
CA LEU A 125 9.97 -24.15 6.13
C LEU A 125 11.09 -25.21 6.14
N LEU A 126 12.26 -24.85 6.67
CA LEU A 126 13.40 -25.77 6.74
C LEU A 126 13.17 -26.99 7.66
N ARG A 127 12.29 -26.86 8.64
CA ARG A 127 11.90 -27.98 9.50
C ARG A 127 10.89 -28.94 8.86
N GLN A 128 10.16 -28.44 7.86
CA GLN A 128 9.14 -29.22 7.15
C GLN A 128 9.70 -29.90 5.88
N LEU A 129 10.91 -29.56 5.45
CA LEU A 129 11.64 -30.21 4.35
C LEU A 129 12.46 -31.40 4.84
#